data_eaf40d070a209a1ba179981d807b8d41
#
_entry.id   eaf40d070a209a1ba179981d807b8d41
#
_cell.length_a   1.000
_cell.length_b   1.000
_cell.length_c   1.000
_cell.angle_alpha   90.00
_cell.angle_beta   90.00
_cell.angle_gamma   90.00
#
_symmetry.space_group_name_H-M   'P 1'
#
loop_
_entity.id
_entity.type
_entity.pdbx_description
1 polymer ?
#
loop_
_entity_poly.entity_id
_entity_poly.type
_entity_poly.pdbx_seq_one_letter_code
_entity_poly.pdbx_strand_id
1 'polypeptide(L)'
;MGVVPERDQAELTLLQAALSRDMPVLAICRGSQVLNVAAGGDLVQHLPEQVGHEQHRHTPGVFADHDVTLEEGTHLARLLGQRVPVKSHHHQGFGRLGKGLRVAAHAEDGAVEAIEDPARRFTVGVLWHPEAGEDFELFAALVAEAGRYRAERRA
;
A
#
# COMPACT_ATOMS: atom_id res chain seq x y z
N MET A 1 16.80 6.93 -9.37
CA MET A 1 17.13 5.79 -8.49
C MET A 1 17.38 4.59 -9.39
N GLY A 2 18.51 3.93 -9.26
CA GLY A 2 18.82 2.74 -10.06
C GLY A 2 18.02 1.50 -9.59
N VAL A 3 17.77 0.59 -10.51
CA VAL A 3 17.20 -0.74 -10.20
C VAL A 3 18.24 -1.55 -9.44
N VAL A 4 17.83 -2.22 -8.37
CA VAL A 4 18.66 -3.12 -7.55
C VAL A 4 18.01 -4.50 -7.56
N PRO A 5 18.37 -5.37 -8.53
CA PRO A 5 17.68 -6.65 -8.74
C PRO A 5 17.69 -7.56 -7.51
N GLU A 6 18.77 -7.57 -6.74
CA GLU A 6 18.90 -8.39 -5.53
C GLU A 6 17.91 -7.95 -4.44
N ARG A 7 17.67 -6.64 -4.31
CA ARG A 7 16.66 -6.10 -3.40
C ARG A 7 15.25 -6.48 -3.85
N ASP A 8 14.97 -6.32 -5.14
CA ASP A 8 13.66 -6.69 -5.72
C ASP A 8 13.37 -8.18 -5.48
N GLN A 9 14.35 -9.04 -5.75
CA GLN A 9 14.22 -10.47 -5.55
C GLN A 9 14.01 -10.84 -4.07
N ALA A 10 14.73 -10.21 -3.16
CA ALA A 10 14.60 -10.45 -1.72
C ALA A 10 13.22 -10.03 -1.21
N GLU A 11 12.72 -8.85 -1.60
CA GLU A 11 11.41 -8.36 -1.20
C GLU A 11 10.27 -9.21 -1.77
N LEU A 12 10.35 -9.61 -3.04
CA LEU A 12 9.38 -10.53 -3.66
C LEU A 12 9.34 -11.88 -2.95
N THR A 13 10.51 -12.45 -2.64
CA THR A 13 10.62 -13.73 -1.95
C THR A 13 10.01 -13.67 -0.55
N LEU A 14 10.33 -12.61 0.22
CA LEU A 14 9.78 -12.39 1.55
C LEU A 14 8.25 -12.23 1.51
N LEU A 15 7.76 -11.41 0.59
CA LEU A 15 6.32 -11.17 0.42
C LEU A 15 5.58 -12.46 0.04
N GLN A 16 6.07 -13.22 -0.93
CA GLN A 16 5.48 -14.50 -1.34
C GLN A 16 5.44 -15.50 -0.17
N ALA A 17 6.49 -15.57 0.64
CA ALA A 17 6.52 -16.42 1.83
C ALA A 17 5.49 -15.97 2.90
N ALA A 18 5.30 -14.67 3.09
CA ALA A 18 4.27 -14.15 3.99
C ALA A 18 2.85 -14.45 3.48
N LEU A 19 2.59 -14.18 2.20
CA LEU A 19 1.29 -14.42 1.58
C LEU A 19 0.91 -15.90 1.55
N SER A 20 1.87 -16.81 1.28
CA SER A 20 1.62 -18.25 1.28
C SER A 20 1.22 -18.81 2.65
N ARG A 21 1.54 -18.08 3.72
CA ARG A 21 1.21 -18.43 5.11
C ARG A 21 0.02 -17.64 5.66
N ASP A 22 -0.63 -16.83 4.84
CA ASP A 22 -1.65 -15.86 5.26
C ASP A 22 -1.22 -15.00 6.46
N MET A 23 0.05 -14.60 6.47
CA MET A 23 0.55 -13.66 7.46
C MET A 23 -0.03 -12.27 7.21
N PRO A 24 -0.32 -11.47 8.25
CA PRO A 24 -0.66 -10.08 8.07
C PRO A 24 0.46 -9.30 7.38
N VAL A 25 0.09 -8.49 6.38
CA VAL A 25 1.02 -7.69 5.59
C VAL A 25 0.51 -6.26 5.49
N LEU A 26 1.32 -5.31 5.92
CA LEU A 26 1.19 -3.88 5.61
C LEU A 26 2.34 -3.50 4.68
N ALA A 27 2.01 -3.19 3.43
CA ALA A 27 2.94 -2.81 2.40
C ALA A 27 2.90 -1.29 2.19
N ILE A 28 4.03 -0.60 2.37
CA ILE A 28 4.11 0.87 2.36
C ILE A 28 4.92 1.33 1.15
N CYS A 29 4.39 2.30 0.41
CA CYS A 29 4.96 2.95 -0.77
C CYS A 29 5.52 1.92 -1.76
N ARG A 30 6.85 1.78 -1.88
CA ARG A 30 7.49 0.77 -2.70
C ARG A 30 7.03 -0.65 -2.36
N GLY A 31 6.79 -0.96 -1.09
CA GLY A 31 6.25 -2.25 -0.65
C GLY A 31 4.89 -2.56 -1.26
N SER A 32 4.00 -1.58 -1.38
CA SER A 32 2.70 -1.74 -2.03
C SER A 32 2.83 -1.97 -3.54
N GLN A 33 3.81 -1.36 -4.18
CA GLN A 33 4.13 -1.61 -5.59
C GLN A 33 4.63 -3.05 -5.80
N VAL A 34 5.51 -3.52 -4.91
CA VAL A 34 5.96 -4.93 -4.91
C VAL A 34 4.79 -5.89 -4.70
N LEU A 35 3.85 -5.55 -3.81
CA LEU A 35 2.62 -6.34 -3.59
C LEU A 35 1.79 -6.47 -4.88
N ASN A 36 1.58 -5.37 -5.60
CA ASN A 36 0.82 -5.37 -6.85
C ASN A 36 1.51 -6.23 -7.92
N VAL A 37 2.82 -6.07 -8.09
CA VAL A 37 3.61 -6.84 -9.06
C VAL A 37 3.65 -8.33 -8.70
N ALA A 38 3.80 -8.67 -7.42
CA ALA A 38 3.77 -10.06 -6.95
C ALA A 38 2.43 -10.76 -7.23
N ALA A 39 1.34 -10.01 -7.25
CA ALA A 39 0.01 -10.50 -7.62
C ALA A 39 -0.24 -10.53 -9.15
N GLY A 40 0.75 -10.15 -9.96
CA GLY A 40 0.68 -10.12 -11.43
C GLY A 40 0.16 -8.81 -12.02
N GLY A 41 0.13 -7.74 -11.23
CA GLY A 41 -0.16 -6.38 -11.69
C GLY A 41 1.06 -5.69 -12.30
N ASP A 42 0.88 -4.44 -12.70
CA ASP A 42 1.95 -3.60 -13.24
C ASP A 42 1.94 -2.19 -12.60
N LEU A 43 2.92 -1.36 -12.98
CA LEU A 43 3.12 -0.03 -12.42
C LEU A 43 3.09 1.04 -13.51
N VAL A 44 2.52 2.19 -13.18
CA VAL A 44 2.74 3.44 -13.89
C VAL A 44 4.10 3.99 -13.46
N GLN A 45 5.05 4.03 -14.38
CA GLN A 45 6.43 4.41 -14.06
C GLN A 45 6.59 5.91 -13.79
N HIS A 46 5.72 6.73 -14.35
CA HIS A 46 5.74 8.18 -14.18
C HIS A 46 4.31 8.72 -14.04
N LEU A 47 3.80 8.70 -12.82
CA LEU A 47 2.45 9.13 -12.47
C LEU A 47 2.13 10.57 -12.89
N PRO A 48 3.07 11.57 -12.79
CA PRO A 48 2.81 12.93 -13.23
C PRO A 48 2.36 13.09 -14.69
N GLU A 49 2.81 12.23 -15.60
CA GLU A 49 2.33 12.23 -16.99
C GLU A 49 0.86 11.79 -17.11
N GLN A 50 0.40 10.96 -16.21
CA GLN A 50 -0.98 10.46 -16.20
C GLN A 50 -1.96 11.44 -15.55
N VAL A 51 -1.57 12.04 -14.43
CA VAL A 51 -2.43 12.95 -13.65
C VAL A 51 -2.26 14.42 -14.01
N GLY A 52 -1.18 14.78 -14.73
CA GLY A 52 -0.93 16.12 -15.22
C GLY A 52 -0.27 17.09 -14.21
N HIS A 53 0.19 16.60 -13.07
CA HIS A 53 0.85 17.40 -12.02
C HIS A 53 1.76 16.54 -11.13
N GLU A 54 2.57 17.19 -10.26
CA GLU A 54 3.55 16.54 -9.38
C GLU A 54 3.12 16.54 -7.88
N GLN A 55 1.83 16.60 -7.57
CA GLN A 55 1.33 16.74 -6.19
C GLN A 55 1.68 15.56 -5.28
N HIS A 56 1.94 14.39 -5.83
CA HIS A 56 2.36 13.22 -5.06
C HIS A 56 3.85 13.26 -4.65
N ARG A 57 4.63 14.16 -5.27
CA ARG A 57 6.05 14.37 -4.98
C ARG A 57 6.54 15.68 -5.58
N HIS A 58 6.32 16.80 -4.91
CA HIS A 58 6.81 18.12 -5.35
C HIS A 58 8.33 18.24 -5.31
N THR A 59 8.96 17.76 -4.24
CA THR A 59 10.39 17.89 -4.01
C THR A 59 10.98 16.55 -3.56
N PRO A 60 12.02 16.03 -4.19
CA PRO A 60 12.69 14.83 -3.74
C PRO A 60 13.16 14.94 -2.28
N GLY A 61 12.79 13.95 -1.45
CA GLY A 61 13.13 13.92 -0.03
C GLY A 61 12.20 14.70 0.90
N VAL A 62 11.17 15.35 0.35
CA VAL A 62 10.16 16.08 1.12
C VAL A 62 8.79 15.45 0.88
N PHE A 63 8.06 15.16 1.96
CA PHE A 63 6.68 14.66 1.86
C PHE A 63 5.74 15.76 1.39
N ALA A 64 4.84 15.40 0.48
CA ALA A 64 3.70 16.22 0.09
C ALA A 64 2.47 15.81 0.93
N ASP A 65 1.66 16.79 1.29
CA ASP A 65 0.39 16.56 1.98
C ASP A 65 -0.76 16.56 0.97
N HIS A 66 -1.59 15.54 1.00
CA HIS A 66 -2.88 15.52 0.29
C HIS A 66 -3.88 14.60 1.00
N ASP A 67 -5.14 14.70 0.62
CA ASP A 67 -6.18 13.83 1.14
C ASP A 67 -6.39 12.61 0.22
N VAL A 68 -6.74 11.49 0.83
CA VAL A 68 -7.23 10.32 0.12
C VAL A 68 -8.66 9.99 0.55
N THR A 69 -9.46 9.52 -0.39
CA THR A 69 -10.80 9.00 -0.15
C THR A 69 -10.76 7.49 -0.16
N LEU A 70 -11.24 6.87 0.93
CA LEU A 70 -11.27 5.42 1.10
C LEU A 70 -12.53 4.83 0.47
N GLU A 71 -12.37 3.70 -0.23
CA GLU A 71 -13.48 2.98 -0.83
C GLU A 71 -14.33 2.31 0.25
N GLU A 72 -15.65 2.51 0.18
CA GLU A 72 -16.60 1.94 1.13
C GLU A 72 -16.52 0.39 1.15
N GLY A 73 -16.65 -0.19 2.33
CA GLY A 73 -16.60 -1.64 2.51
C GLY A 73 -15.20 -2.26 2.52
N THR A 74 -14.15 -1.44 2.41
CA THR A 74 -12.76 -1.90 2.52
C THR A 74 -12.30 -2.04 3.97
N HIS A 75 -11.24 -2.82 4.22
CA HIS A 75 -10.59 -2.88 5.53
C HIS A 75 -10.06 -1.51 5.94
N LEU A 76 -9.44 -0.81 4.97
CA LEU A 76 -8.91 0.54 5.19
C LEU A 76 -9.99 1.54 5.59
N ALA A 77 -11.15 1.54 4.92
CA ALA A 77 -12.24 2.46 5.28
C ALA A 77 -12.80 2.19 6.68
N ARG A 78 -12.81 0.93 7.13
CA ARG A 78 -13.22 0.58 8.50
C ARG A 78 -12.22 1.05 9.55
N LEU A 79 -10.94 1.10 9.22
CA LEU A 79 -9.88 1.54 10.14
C LEU A 79 -9.74 3.07 10.17
N LEU A 80 -9.75 3.71 9.01
CA LEU A 80 -9.34 5.11 8.85
C LEU A 80 -10.51 6.07 8.59
N GLY A 81 -11.72 5.55 8.32
CA GLY A 81 -12.86 6.35 7.89
C GLY A 81 -12.85 6.62 6.39
N GLN A 82 -13.64 7.60 5.95
CA GLN A 82 -13.86 7.85 4.52
C GLN A 82 -12.81 8.76 3.86
N ARG A 83 -12.19 9.65 4.61
CA ARG A 83 -11.20 10.61 4.11
C ARG A 83 -10.10 10.83 5.13
N VAL A 84 -8.87 10.80 4.68
CA VAL A 84 -7.69 10.88 5.54
C VAL A 84 -6.61 11.77 4.90
N PRO A 85 -6.03 12.73 5.64
CA PRO A 85 -4.83 13.42 5.19
C PRO A 85 -3.62 12.49 5.26
N VAL A 86 -2.80 12.48 4.23
CA VAL A 86 -1.64 11.56 4.13
C VAL A 86 -0.37 12.29 3.72
N LYS A 87 0.76 11.68 4.08
CA LYS A 87 2.11 12.09 3.68
C LYS A 87 2.56 11.29 2.47
N SER A 88 2.70 11.94 1.33
CA SER A 88 3.03 11.29 0.05
C SER A 88 4.43 11.63 -0.43
N HIS A 89 5.11 10.65 -1.00
CA HIS A 89 6.40 10.85 -1.68
C HIS A 89 6.63 9.74 -2.72
N HIS A 90 5.83 9.75 -3.80
CA HIS A 90 6.00 8.79 -4.88
C HIS A 90 5.78 9.44 -6.24
N HIS A 91 6.46 8.95 -7.27
CA HIS A 91 6.30 9.35 -8.68
C HIS A 91 5.78 8.20 -9.54
N GLN A 92 5.77 6.99 -8.98
CA GLN A 92 5.21 5.80 -9.61
C GLN A 92 3.88 5.47 -8.93
N GLY A 93 2.94 4.93 -9.71
CA GLY A 93 1.62 4.53 -9.23
C GLY A 93 1.28 3.10 -9.58
N PHE A 94 0.10 2.65 -9.18
CA PHE A 94 -0.45 1.38 -9.63
C PHE A 94 -0.96 1.53 -11.07
N GLY A 95 -0.58 0.59 -11.93
CA GLY A 95 -1.22 0.41 -13.22
C GLY A 95 -2.36 -0.60 -13.09
N ARG A 96 -2.33 -1.69 -13.87
CA ARG A 96 -3.29 -2.78 -13.73
C ARG A 96 -3.07 -3.49 -12.39
N LEU A 97 -4.16 -3.68 -11.63
CA LEU A 97 -4.08 -4.40 -10.36
C LEU A 97 -3.85 -5.90 -10.56
N GLY A 98 -3.08 -6.48 -9.65
CA GLY A 98 -2.83 -7.90 -9.58
C GLY A 98 -4.08 -8.68 -9.16
N LYS A 99 -4.05 -9.98 -9.41
CA LYS A 99 -5.15 -10.89 -9.13
C LYS A 99 -5.49 -10.91 -7.62
N GLY A 100 -6.77 -10.75 -7.31
CA GLY A 100 -7.28 -10.75 -5.93
C GLY A 100 -7.20 -9.40 -5.24
N LEU A 101 -6.45 -8.44 -5.79
CA LEU A 101 -6.36 -7.09 -5.24
C LEU A 101 -7.52 -6.22 -5.72
N ARG A 102 -8.00 -5.35 -4.84
CA ARG A 102 -8.97 -4.29 -5.16
C ARG A 102 -8.45 -2.93 -4.72
N VAL A 103 -8.97 -1.89 -5.36
CA VAL A 103 -8.73 -0.51 -4.93
C VAL A 103 -9.32 -0.28 -3.55
N ALA A 104 -8.59 0.39 -2.69
CA ALA A 104 -9.02 0.74 -1.34
C ALA A 104 -9.02 2.26 -1.07
N ALA A 105 -8.29 3.04 -1.86
CA ALA A 105 -8.30 4.50 -1.76
C ALA A 105 -7.87 5.18 -3.07
N HIS A 106 -8.37 6.40 -3.26
CA HIS A 106 -7.98 7.31 -4.35
C HIS A 106 -7.59 8.68 -3.80
N ALA A 107 -6.66 9.35 -4.50
CA ALA A 107 -6.45 10.79 -4.37
C ALA A 107 -7.52 11.58 -5.13
N GLU A 108 -7.57 12.91 -4.94
CA GLU A 108 -8.53 13.79 -5.64
C GLU A 108 -8.40 13.76 -7.16
N ASP A 109 -7.21 13.53 -7.68
CA ASP A 109 -6.93 13.40 -9.11
C ASP A 109 -7.30 12.03 -9.71
N GLY A 110 -7.85 11.13 -8.89
CA GLY A 110 -8.24 9.78 -9.28
C GLY A 110 -7.11 8.75 -9.25
N ALA A 111 -5.88 9.15 -8.87
CA ALA A 111 -4.80 8.19 -8.69
C ALA A 111 -5.14 7.18 -7.59
N VAL A 112 -4.89 5.90 -7.85
CA VAL A 112 -5.06 4.86 -6.83
C VAL A 112 -3.96 5.01 -5.80
N GLU A 113 -4.34 5.16 -4.54
CA GLU A 113 -3.44 5.38 -3.41
C GLU A 113 -3.33 4.19 -2.46
N ALA A 114 -4.30 3.29 -2.49
CA ALA A 114 -4.25 2.07 -1.71
C ALA A 114 -4.94 0.89 -2.40
N ILE A 115 -4.45 -0.29 -2.08
CA ILE A 115 -4.97 -1.59 -2.53
C ILE A 115 -5.08 -2.55 -1.34
N GLU A 116 -5.97 -3.52 -1.42
CA GLU A 116 -6.07 -4.59 -0.44
C GLU A 116 -6.53 -5.91 -1.07
N ASP A 117 -6.21 -7.04 -0.44
CA ASP A 117 -6.77 -8.35 -0.77
C ASP A 117 -7.87 -8.70 0.24
N PRO A 118 -9.16 -8.62 -0.14
CA PRO A 118 -10.26 -8.89 0.78
C PRO A 118 -10.39 -10.37 1.17
N ALA A 119 -9.75 -11.28 0.48
CA ALA A 119 -9.77 -12.71 0.77
C ALA A 119 -8.76 -13.13 1.85
N ARG A 120 -7.83 -12.24 2.22
CA ARG A 120 -6.81 -12.50 3.22
C ARG A 120 -7.14 -11.81 4.54
N ARG A 121 -6.59 -12.32 5.64
CA ARG A 121 -6.84 -11.76 6.99
C ARG A 121 -6.45 -10.28 7.10
N PHE A 122 -5.31 -9.90 6.57
CA PHE A 122 -4.82 -8.52 6.51
C PHE A 122 -3.70 -8.40 5.47
N THR A 123 -4.04 -7.98 4.28
CA THR A 123 -3.08 -7.67 3.21
C THR A 123 -3.47 -6.34 2.61
N VAL A 124 -2.76 -5.30 3.03
CA VAL A 124 -3.03 -3.90 2.72
C VAL A 124 -1.78 -3.25 2.16
N GLY A 125 -1.93 -2.54 1.06
CA GLY A 125 -0.88 -1.73 0.45
C GLY A 125 -1.30 -0.27 0.32
N VAL A 126 -0.46 0.65 0.80
CA VAL A 126 -0.67 2.10 0.70
C VAL A 126 0.52 2.74 -0.01
N LEU A 127 0.27 3.74 -0.89
CA LEU A 127 1.34 4.48 -1.55
C LEU A 127 1.89 5.61 -0.68
N TRP A 128 1.09 6.15 0.24
CA TRP A 128 1.55 7.14 1.21
C TRP A 128 2.44 6.53 2.29
N HIS A 129 3.00 7.38 3.14
CA HIS A 129 3.91 7.03 4.22
C HIS A 129 3.24 7.23 5.59
N PRO A 130 2.51 6.24 6.12
CA PRO A 130 1.88 6.34 7.43
C PRO A 130 2.89 6.54 8.56
N GLU A 131 4.14 6.07 8.39
CA GLU A 131 5.22 6.27 9.36
C GLU A 131 5.68 7.73 9.49
N ALA A 132 5.38 8.57 8.49
CA ALA A 132 5.67 9.99 8.50
C ALA A 132 4.51 10.84 9.05
N GLY A 133 3.36 10.23 9.31
CA GLY A 133 2.19 10.85 9.91
C GLY A 133 2.16 10.72 11.43
N GLU A 134 1.05 11.22 12.01
CA GLU A 134 0.79 11.13 13.45
C GLU A 134 -0.24 10.04 13.79
N ASP A 135 -0.86 9.43 12.77
CA ASP A 135 -1.87 8.38 12.92
C ASP A 135 -1.21 7.00 12.78
N PHE A 136 -1.31 6.20 13.82
CA PHE A 136 -0.73 4.86 13.90
C PHE A 136 -1.77 3.73 13.80
N GLU A 137 -2.99 4.02 13.37
CA GLU A 137 -4.09 3.06 13.26
C GLU A 137 -3.72 1.83 12.38
N LEU A 138 -3.05 2.05 11.26
CA LEU A 138 -2.60 0.95 10.38
C LEU A 138 -1.59 0.03 11.07
N PHE A 139 -0.65 0.60 11.82
CA PHE A 139 0.32 -0.18 12.58
C PHE A 139 -0.33 -0.94 13.73
N ALA A 140 -1.27 -0.29 14.44
CA ALA A 140 -2.02 -0.93 15.51
C ALA A 140 -2.85 -2.12 14.99
N ALA A 141 -3.51 -1.96 13.83
CA ALA A 141 -4.25 -3.01 13.17
C ALA A 141 -3.35 -4.18 12.75
N LEU A 142 -2.18 -3.90 12.16
CA LEU A 142 -1.19 -4.92 11.81
C LEU A 142 -0.74 -5.71 13.04
N VAL A 143 -0.41 -5.03 14.13
CA VAL A 143 0.03 -5.67 15.38
C VAL A 143 -1.08 -6.55 15.98
N ALA A 144 -2.33 -6.08 15.98
CA ALA A 144 -3.48 -6.85 16.44
C ALA A 144 -3.67 -8.13 15.63
N GLU A 145 -3.61 -8.04 14.29
CA GLU A 145 -3.73 -9.21 13.41
C GLU A 145 -2.53 -10.17 13.57
N ALA A 146 -1.32 -9.65 13.74
CA ALA A 146 -0.14 -10.48 14.01
C ALA A 146 -0.29 -11.27 15.33
N GLY A 147 -0.89 -10.65 16.35
CA GLY A 147 -1.22 -11.31 17.61
C GLY A 147 -2.19 -12.47 17.43
N ARG A 148 -3.29 -12.26 16.67
CA ARG A 148 -4.27 -13.32 16.34
C ARG A 148 -3.62 -14.45 15.54
N TYR A 149 -2.89 -14.12 14.49
CA TYR A 149 -2.16 -15.09 13.67
C TYR A 149 -1.23 -15.97 14.51
N ARG A 150 -0.45 -15.35 15.42
CA ARG A 150 0.43 -16.08 16.32
C ARG A 150 -0.31 -17.02 17.27
N ALA A 151 -1.45 -16.58 17.83
CA ALA A 151 -2.27 -17.38 18.73
C ALA A 151 -2.84 -18.62 18.03
N GLU A 152 -3.37 -18.48 16.82
CA GLU A 152 -3.93 -19.57 16.02
C GLU A 152 -2.89 -20.64 15.65
N ARG A 153 -1.61 -20.26 15.46
CA ARG A 153 -0.54 -21.22 15.14
C ARG A 153 0.04 -21.95 16.34
N ARG A 154 -0.31 -21.55 17.55
CA ARG A 154 0.10 -22.21 18.80
C ARG A 154 -0.96 -23.16 19.37
N ALA A 155 -2.17 -23.03 18.85
CA ALA A 155 -3.28 -23.91 19.21
C ALA A 155 -3.25 -25.20 18.38
#